data_12657241e61d994db00f5d235ca623b7
#
_entry.id   12657241e61d994db00f5d235ca623b7
#
_cell.length_a   1.000
_cell.length_b   1.000
_cell.length_c   1.000
_cell.angle_alpha   90.00
_cell.angle_beta   90.00
_cell.angle_gamma   90.00
#
_symmetry.space_group_name_H-M   'P 1'
#
loop_
_entity.id
_entity.type
_entity.pdbx_description
1 polymer ?
#
loop_
_entity_poly.entity_id
_entity_poly.type
_entity_poly.pdbx_seq_one_letter_code
_entity_poly.pdbx_strand_id
1 'polypeptide(L)'
;MEQALKFPTVSAGARDIADSMPRIPEVSDQHGRALDSLTWEQPVLLVFLRHAGCTFCREAATDLSEQREAIEREGVTPAFVGMMDESELGTFLESYGMVVLPRFADPTRRLYREFGLGRGNVSQLFGPEVWRRGLSAAAPSWLGGGGHGVGALQGDGLQMPGVFL
;
A
#
# COMPACT_ATOMS: atom_id res chain seq x y z
N MET A 1 -24.76 15.07 -21.45
CA MET A 1 -24.23 13.91 -22.23
C MET A 1 -23.42 13.09 -21.29
N GLU A 2 -24.06 12.10 -20.71
CA GLU A 2 -23.49 11.18 -19.69
C GLU A 2 -22.86 9.99 -20.43
N GLN A 3 -21.53 9.94 -20.48
CA GLN A 3 -20.83 8.76 -20.99
C GLN A 3 -20.72 7.74 -19.85
N ALA A 4 -21.65 6.78 -19.82
CA ALA A 4 -21.53 5.62 -18.95
C ALA A 4 -20.26 4.84 -19.29
N LEU A 5 -19.36 4.70 -18.31
CA LEU A 5 -18.21 3.80 -18.40
C LEU A 5 -18.73 2.36 -18.60
N LYS A 6 -18.55 1.83 -19.80
CA LYS A 6 -18.80 0.40 -20.08
C LYS A 6 -17.63 -0.41 -19.52
N PHE A 7 -17.84 -1.06 -18.39
CA PHE A 7 -16.94 -2.10 -17.94
C PHE A 7 -17.08 -3.32 -18.86
N PRO A 8 -15.97 -3.95 -19.29
CA PRO A 8 -16.03 -5.17 -20.08
C PRO A 8 -16.63 -6.29 -19.22
N THR A 9 -17.68 -6.93 -19.72
CA THR A 9 -18.24 -8.15 -19.11
C THR A 9 -17.26 -9.29 -19.32
N VAL A 10 -16.49 -9.63 -18.29
CA VAL A 10 -15.60 -10.80 -18.32
C VAL A 10 -16.43 -12.03 -18.04
N SER A 11 -16.77 -12.78 -19.08
CA SER A 11 -17.33 -14.14 -18.97
C SER A 11 -16.19 -15.17 -18.87
N ALA A 12 -15.30 -15.02 -17.91
CA ALA A 12 -14.40 -16.08 -17.49
C ALA A 12 -15.16 -17.01 -16.56
N GLY A 13 -15.08 -18.33 -16.79
CA GLY A 13 -15.76 -19.30 -15.94
C GLY A 13 -15.32 -19.13 -14.49
N ALA A 14 -16.25 -19.27 -13.54
CA ALA A 14 -16.01 -19.06 -12.10
C ALA A 14 -14.80 -19.87 -11.55
N ARG A 15 -14.40 -20.95 -12.22
CA ARG A 15 -13.22 -21.76 -11.89
C ARG A 15 -11.90 -21.08 -12.25
N ASP A 16 -11.83 -20.37 -13.38
CA ASP A 16 -10.61 -19.67 -13.81
C ASP A 16 -10.33 -18.44 -12.95
N ILE A 17 -11.37 -17.81 -12.42
CA ILE A 17 -11.26 -16.67 -11.51
C ILE A 17 -10.74 -17.14 -10.14
N ALA A 18 -11.26 -18.24 -9.61
CA ALA A 18 -10.81 -18.77 -8.31
C ALA A 18 -9.35 -19.24 -8.32
N ASP A 19 -8.85 -19.73 -9.46
CA ASP A 19 -7.48 -20.21 -9.60
C ASP A 19 -6.48 -19.06 -9.88
N SER A 20 -6.99 -17.91 -10.31
CA SER A 20 -6.18 -16.68 -10.55
C SER A 20 -6.14 -15.72 -9.35
N MET A 21 -6.98 -15.95 -8.33
CA MET A 21 -6.93 -15.12 -7.12
C MET A 21 -5.67 -15.43 -6.30
N PRO A 22 -4.96 -14.40 -5.80
CA PRO A 22 -3.82 -14.61 -4.91
C PRO A 22 -4.31 -15.42 -3.69
N ARG A 23 -3.59 -16.49 -3.36
CA ARG A 23 -3.83 -17.22 -2.11
C ARG A 23 -3.37 -16.32 -0.96
N ILE A 24 -4.32 -15.74 -0.25
CA ILE A 24 -4.00 -14.88 0.88
C ILE A 24 -3.36 -15.74 1.98
N PRO A 25 -2.06 -15.56 2.30
CA PRO A 25 -1.42 -16.27 3.39
C PRO A 25 -2.14 -15.98 4.71
N GLU A 26 -2.11 -16.92 5.65
CA GLU A 26 -2.57 -16.67 7.01
C GLU A 26 -1.67 -15.63 7.69
N VAL A 27 -2.01 -14.37 7.49
CA VAL A 27 -1.39 -13.21 8.15
C VAL A 27 -2.51 -12.47 8.86
N SER A 28 -2.28 -12.16 10.13
CA SER A 28 -3.27 -11.47 10.95
C SER A 28 -2.86 -10.01 11.18
N ASP A 29 -3.86 -9.15 11.33
CA ASP A 29 -3.65 -7.77 11.72
C ASP A 29 -3.26 -7.67 13.23
N GLN A 30 -3.07 -6.46 13.73
CA GLN A 30 -2.74 -6.16 15.13
C GLN A 30 -3.80 -6.64 16.14
N HIS A 31 -4.99 -7.00 15.68
CA HIS A 31 -6.09 -7.52 16.50
C HIS A 31 -6.31 -9.04 16.31
N GLY A 32 -5.46 -9.70 15.55
CA GLY A 32 -5.56 -11.13 15.26
C GLY A 32 -6.59 -11.48 14.19
N ARG A 33 -7.12 -10.51 13.43
CA ARG A 33 -8.06 -10.75 12.33
C ARG A 33 -7.27 -11.09 11.07
N ALA A 34 -7.67 -12.16 10.39
CA ALA A 34 -7.06 -12.54 9.12
C ALA A 34 -7.46 -11.58 7.99
N LEU A 35 -6.56 -11.38 7.02
CA LEU A 35 -6.82 -10.47 5.90
C LEU A 35 -8.06 -10.90 5.07
N ASP A 36 -8.23 -12.19 4.85
CA ASP A 36 -9.39 -12.73 4.14
C ASP A 36 -10.70 -12.41 4.88
N SER A 37 -10.71 -12.47 6.20
CA SER A 37 -11.93 -12.14 6.98
C SER A 37 -12.36 -10.69 6.79
N LEU A 38 -11.43 -9.76 6.62
CA LEU A 38 -11.76 -8.35 6.34
C LEU A 38 -12.44 -8.19 4.98
N THR A 39 -12.01 -8.95 3.96
CA THR A 39 -12.56 -8.87 2.60
C THR A 39 -13.98 -9.45 2.48
N TRP A 40 -14.41 -10.29 3.44
CA TRP A 40 -15.79 -10.77 3.50
C TRP A 40 -16.78 -9.72 3.99
N GLU A 41 -16.31 -8.77 4.78
CA GLU A 41 -17.17 -7.72 5.37
C GLU A 41 -17.39 -6.58 4.38
N GLN A 42 -16.32 -6.13 3.73
CA GLN A 42 -16.37 -5.01 2.76
C GLN A 42 -15.10 -4.98 1.89
N PRO A 43 -15.10 -4.25 0.77
CA PRO A 43 -13.91 -4.06 -0.04
C PRO A 43 -12.77 -3.46 0.79
N VAL A 44 -11.55 -3.96 0.57
CA VAL A 44 -10.34 -3.53 1.29
C VAL A 44 -9.36 -2.88 0.33
N LEU A 45 -9.01 -1.61 0.60
CA LEU A 45 -7.92 -0.94 -0.10
C LEU A 45 -6.60 -1.30 0.58
N LEU A 46 -5.88 -2.26 0.02
CA LEU A 46 -4.66 -2.80 0.59
C LEU A 46 -3.42 -2.05 0.07
N VAL A 47 -2.71 -1.37 0.95
CA VAL A 47 -1.55 -0.54 0.63
C VAL A 47 -0.27 -1.19 1.14
N PHE A 48 0.64 -1.55 0.21
CA PHE A 48 1.92 -2.17 0.51
C PHE A 48 3.02 -1.12 0.68
N LEU A 49 3.58 -1.05 1.87
CA LEU A 49 4.64 -0.12 2.27
C LEU A 49 5.99 -0.84 2.30
N ARG A 50 7.06 -0.17 1.88
CA ARG A 50 8.41 -0.75 1.92
C ARG A 50 9.04 -0.67 3.32
N HIS A 51 9.30 0.55 3.78
CA HIS A 51 9.92 0.84 5.08
C HIS A 51 9.62 2.28 5.48
N ALA A 52 9.72 2.60 6.76
CA ALA A 52 9.40 3.93 7.32
C ALA A 52 10.21 5.09 6.72
N GLY A 53 11.44 4.82 6.27
CA GLY A 53 12.31 5.81 5.62
C GLY A 53 12.02 6.07 4.14
N CYS A 54 11.08 5.35 3.52
CA CYS A 54 10.75 5.52 2.10
C CYS A 54 9.92 6.77 1.86
N THR A 55 10.45 7.75 1.11
CA THR A 55 9.75 9.00 0.77
C THR A 55 8.40 8.75 0.10
N PHE A 56 8.33 7.82 -0.84
CA PHE A 56 7.07 7.48 -1.51
C PHE A 56 6.06 6.80 -0.59
N CYS A 57 6.52 6.00 0.39
CA CYS A 57 5.62 5.43 1.39
C CYS A 57 5.04 6.50 2.31
N ARG A 58 5.83 7.52 2.62
CA ARG A 58 5.40 8.68 3.42
C ARG A 58 4.40 9.54 2.66
N GLU A 59 4.67 9.82 1.37
CA GLU A 59 3.74 10.51 0.47
C GLU A 59 2.40 9.76 0.39
N ALA A 60 2.43 8.45 0.11
CA ALA A 60 1.23 7.63 0.05
C ALA A 60 0.45 7.59 1.39
N ALA A 61 1.17 7.57 2.53
CA ALA A 61 0.53 7.62 3.84
C ALA A 61 -0.12 8.99 4.11
N THR A 62 0.51 10.09 3.67
CA THR A 62 -0.09 11.42 3.76
C THR A 62 -1.35 11.51 2.91
N ASP A 63 -1.27 11.15 1.63
CA ASP A 63 -2.40 11.20 0.70
C ASP A 63 -3.58 10.35 1.21
N LEU A 64 -3.28 9.16 1.74
CA LEU A 64 -4.31 8.30 2.28
C LEU A 64 -4.92 8.86 3.57
N SER A 65 -4.13 9.48 4.45
CA SER A 65 -4.65 10.12 5.66
C SER A 65 -5.62 11.24 5.35
N GLU A 66 -5.33 12.05 4.32
CA GLU A 66 -6.18 13.14 3.87
C GLU A 66 -7.48 12.65 3.20
N GLN A 67 -7.43 11.50 2.51
CA GLN A 67 -8.56 10.94 1.78
C GLN A 67 -9.32 9.85 2.57
N ARG A 68 -8.86 9.50 3.75
CA ARG A 68 -9.38 8.38 4.54
C ARG A 68 -10.90 8.43 4.70
N GLU A 69 -11.44 9.56 5.16
CA GLU A 69 -12.88 9.69 5.39
C GLU A 69 -13.72 9.55 4.11
N ALA A 70 -13.16 9.97 2.97
CA ALA A 70 -13.83 9.81 1.69
C ALA A 70 -13.88 8.34 1.28
N ILE A 71 -12.77 7.61 1.44
CA ILE A 71 -12.65 6.18 1.14
C ILE A 71 -13.60 5.36 2.04
N GLU A 72 -13.60 5.62 3.34
CA GLU A 72 -14.46 4.93 4.30
C GLU A 72 -15.96 5.20 4.03
N ARG A 73 -16.33 6.41 3.59
CA ARG A 73 -17.72 6.74 3.19
C ARG A 73 -18.19 5.96 1.97
N GLU A 74 -17.30 5.57 1.07
CA GLU A 74 -17.61 4.68 -0.07
C GLU A 74 -17.70 3.20 0.35
N GLY A 75 -17.60 2.89 1.65
CA GLY A 75 -17.68 1.53 2.17
C GLY A 75 -16.41 0.71 1.95
N VAL A 76 -15.26 1.35 1.76
CA VAL A 76 -13.96 0.69 1.57
C VAL A 76 -13.13 0.83 2.84
N THR A 77 -12.53 -0.27 3.30
CA THR A 77 -11.60 -0.24 4.45
C THR A 77 -10.16 -0.09 3.96
N PRO A 78 -9.47 1.01 4.30
CA PRO A 78 -8.02 1.08 4.09
C PRO A 78 -7.30 0.13 5.04
N ALA A 79 -6.31 -0.61 4.52
CA ALA A 79 -5.45 -1.51 5.29
C ALA A 79 -4.02 -1.46 4.78
N PHE A 80 -3.06 -1.72 5.65
CA PHE A 80 -1.64 -1.62 5.31
C PHE A 80 -0.91 -2.96 5.45
N VAL A 81 0.02 -3.19 4.53
CA VAL A 81 1.00 -4.28 4.64
C VAL A 81 2.40 -3.66 4.67
N GLY A 82 3.19 -4.00 5.67
CA GLY A 82 4.56 -3.49 5.82
C GLY A 82 5.59 -4.61 5.98
N MET A 83 6.79 -4.41 5.40
CA MET A 83 7.95 -5.30 5.65
C MET A 83 8.57 -5.08 7.03
N MET A 84 8.13 -4.04 7.73
CA MET A 84 8.50 -3.72 9.10
C MET A 84 7.90 -4.72 10.08
N ASP A 85 8.45 -4.81 11.27
CA ASP A 85 7.76 -5.49 12.36
C ASP A 85 6.50 -4.71 12.80
N GLU A 86 5.66 -5.32 13.64
CA GLU A 86 4.38 -4.75 14.04
C GLU A 86 4.54 -3.42 14.79
N SER A 87 5.55 -3.32 15.65
CA SER A 87 5.81 -2.12 16.44
C SER A 87 6.26 -0.94 15.56
N GLU A 88 7.18 -1.19 14.62
CA GLU A 88 7.68 -0.19 13.68
C GLU A 88 6.57 0.29 12.74
N LEU A 89 5.76 -0.65 12.20
CA LEU A 89 4.62 -0.33 11.35
C LEU A 89 3.56 0.48 12.11
N GLY A 90 3.26 0.11 13.35
CA GLY A 90 2.36 0.85 14.23
C GLY A 90 2.83 2.28 14.45
N THR A 91 4.09 2.47 14.84
CA THR A 91 4.71 3.80 15.06
C THR A 91 4.69 4.65 13.79
N PHE A 92 4.98 4.03 12.63
CA PHE A 92 4.89 4.72 11.34
C PHE A 92 3.47 5.23 11.08
N LEU A 93 2.45 4.38 11.20
CA LEU A 93 1.06 4.76 10.94
C LEU A 93 0.49 5.73 11.98
N GLU A 94 0.96 5.67 13.21
CA GLU A 94 0.60 6.63 14.28
C GLU A 94 0.97 8.07 13.89
N SER A 95 2.13 8.25 13.25
CA SER A 95 2.58 9.57 12.79
C SER A 95 1.68 10.22 11.73
N TYR A 96 0.79 9.43 11.10
CA TYR A 96 -0.21 9.88 10.13
C TYR A 96 -1.66 9.77 10.66
N GLY A 97 -1.85 9.48 11.96
CA GLY A 97 -3.18 9.33 12.55
C GLY A 97 -3.94 8.07 12.11
N MET A 98 -3.23 7.07 11.56
CA MET A 98 -3.83 5.87 10.98
C MET A 98 -3.57 4.58 11.78
N VAL A 99 -3.11 4.69 13.03
CA VAL A 99 -2.77 3.55 13.89
C VAL A 99 -3.95 2.60 14.15
N VAL A 100 -5.18 3.09 14.03
CA VAL A 100 -6.41 2.30 14.25
C VAL A 100 -6.78 1.43 13.05
N LEU A 101 -6.23 1.70 11.87
CA LEU A 101 -6.52 0.94 10.65
C LEU A 101 -5.89 -0.46 10.70
N PRO A 102 -6.49 -1.45 10.04
CA PRO A 102 -5.89 -2.78 9.91
C PRO A 102 -4.48 -2.70 9.33
N ARG A 103 -3.53 -3.38 9.96
CA ARG A 103 -2.15 -3.44 9.50
C ARG A 103 -1.56 -4.83 9.67
N PHE A 104 -0.83 -5.25 8.67
CA PHE A 104 -0.24 -6.57 8.55
C PHE A 104 1.28 -6.45 8.46
N ALA A 105 1.98 -6.84 9.51
CA ALA A 105 3.43 -6.95 9.49
C ALA A 105 3.85 -8.20 8.71
N ASP A 106 4.55 -8.01 7.60
CA ASP A 106 5.04 -9.10 6.75
C ASP A 106 6.55 -8.98 6.48
N PRO A 107 7.41 -9.14 7.48
CA PRO A 107 8.86 -9.05 7.31
C PRO A 107 9.39 -10.15 6.40
N THR A 108 8.66 -11.24 6.23
CA THR A 108 8.99 -12.34 5.32
C THR A 108 8.54 -12.11 3.88
N ARG A 109 7.79 -11.07 3.63
CA ARG A 109 7.25 -10.68 2.31
C ARG A 109 6.41 -11.77 1.64
N ARG A 110 5.64 -12.51 2.41
CA ARG A 110 4.75 -13.56 1.89
C ARG A 110 3.61 -12.93 1.10
N LEU A 111 2.94 -11.93 1.67
CA LEU A 111 1.89 -11.17 0.99
C LEU A 111 2.43 -10.47 -0.27
N TYR A 112 3.62 -9.84 -0.20
CA TYR A 112 4.23 -9.21 -1.37
C TYR A 112 4.39 -10.19 -2.54
N ARG A 113 4.81 -11.43 -2.28
CA ARG A 113 4.95 -12.45 -3.33
C ARG A 113 3.61 -12.90 -3.89
N GLU A 114 2.61 -13.11 -3.03
CA GLU A 114 1.28 -13.55 -3.46
C GLU A 114 0.57 -12.49 -4.31
N PHE A 115 0.77 -11.20 -3.98
CA PHE A 115 0.26 -10.09 -4.77
C PHE A 115 1.16 -9.71 -5.97
N GLY A 116 2.15 -10.55 -6.30
CA GLY A 116 3.03 -10.32 -7.46
C GLY A 116 3.97 -9.12 -7.31
N LEU A 117 4.12 -8.59 -6.11
CA LEU A 117 5.03 -7.48 -5.81
C LEU A 117 6.46 -8.02 -5.68
N GLY A 118 7.14 -8.15 -6.81
CA GLY A 118 8.54 -8.57 -6.89
C GLY A 118 9.52 -7.46 -6.48
N ARG A 119 10.81 -7.77 -6.62
CA ARG A 119 11.88 -6.77 -6.52
C ARG A 119 12.00 -6.04 -7.85
N GLY A 120 11.91 -4.72 -7.81
CA GLY A 120 12.20 -3.88 -8.96
C GLY A 120 13.68 -3.92 -9.33
N ASN A 121 14.01 -3.61 -10.57
CA ASN A 121 15.40 -3.38 -10.97
C ASN A 121 15.80 -1.93 -10.66
N VAL A 122 17.13 -1.69 -10.64
CA VAL A 122 17.68 -0.37 -10.33
C VAL A 122 17.15 0.73 -11.26
N SER A 123 16.93 0.42 -12.54
CA SER A 123 16.42 1.39 -13.52
C SER A 123 14.95 1.76 -13.27
N GLN A 124 14.14 0.84 -12.75
CA GLN A 124 12.74 1.11 -12.40
C GLN A 124 12.62 1.97 -11.13
N LEU A 125 13.54 1.79 -10.18
CA LEU A 125 13.51 2.50 -8.89
C LEU A 125 14.34 3.79 -8.87
N PHE A 126 15.33 3.89 -9.78
CA PHE A 126 16.26 5.01 -9.86
C PHE A 126 16.32 5.64 -11.25
N GLY A 127 15.32 5.41 -12.10
CA GLY A 127 15.19 6.10 -13.38
C GLY A 127 15.02 7.62 -13.22
N PRO A 128 15.31 8.42 -14.28
CA PRO A 128 15.23 9.89 -14.19
C PRO A 128 13.89 10.41 -13.70
N GLU A 129 12.81 9.75 -14.07
CA GLU A 129 11.45 10.13 -13.66
C GLU A 129 11.21 9.90 -12.16
N VAL A 130 11.71 8.78 -11.62
CA VAL A 130 11.64 8.47 -10.18
C VAL A 130 12.45 9.47 -9.38
N TRP A 131 13.65 9.84 -9.88
CA TRP A 131 14.49 10.87 -9.26
C TRP A 131 13.77 12.22 -9.24
N ARG A 132 13.14 12.62 -10.35
CA ARG A 132 12.40 13.88 -10.43
C ARG A 132 11.25 13.91 -9.40
N ARG A 133 10.47 12.84 -9.29
CA ARG A 133 9.38 12.73 -8.30
C ARG A 133 9.92 12.64 -6.87
N GLY A 134 10.97 11.85 -6.64
CA GLY A 134 11.59 11.70 -5.32
C GLY A 134 12.16 13.01 -4.80
N LEU A 135 12.79 13.81 -5.66
CA LEU A 135 13.27 15.15 -5.30
C LEU A 135 12.11 16.11 -5.00
N SER A 136 11.01 16.04 -5.76
CA SER A 136 9.81 16.83 -5.51
C SER A 136 9.16 16.45 -4.17
N ALA A 137 9.03 15.16 -3.89
CA ALA A 137 8.44 14.67 -2.64
C ALA A 137 9.33 14.95 -1.41
N ALA A 138 10.65 14.90 -1.56
CA ALA A 138 11.61 15.16 -0.48
C ALA A 138 11.87 16.67 -0.25
N ALA A 139 11.59 17.52 -1.23
CA ALA A 139 11.83 18.96 -1.12
C ALA A 139 10.92 19.57 -0.03
N PRO A 140 11.43 20.58 0.72
CA PRO A 140 10.61 21.31 1.68
C PRO A 140 9.37 21.94 1.02
N SER A 141 8.26 21.98 1.74
CA SER A 141 6.97 22.49 1.23
C SER A 141 7.04 23.95 0.73
N TRP A 142 7.91 24.79 1.31
CA TRP A 142 8.12 26.17 0.87
C TRP A 142 8.81 26.29 -0.50
N LEU A 143 9.40 25.20 -1.01
CA LEU A 143 9.93 25.08 -2.39
C LEU A 143 8.94 24.39 -3.34
N GLY A 144 7.68 24.16 -2.91
CA GLY A 144 6.66 23.47 -3.69
C GLY A 144 6.84 21.94 -3.73
N GLY A 145 7.64 21.38 -2.82
CA GLY A 145 7.81 19.95 -2.66
C GLY A 145 6.85 19.36 -1.62
N GLY A 146 6.78 18.02 -1.54
CA GLY A 146 5.91 17.29 -0.60
C GLY A 146 6.34 17.37 0.87
N GLY A 147 7.55 17.87 1.18
CA GLY A 147 8.01 18.07 2.56
C GLY A 147 8.29 16.78 3.36
N HIS A 148 8.29 15.61 2.72
CA HIS A 148 8.39 14.32 3.42
C HIS A 148 9.80 13.93 3.86
N GLY A 149 10.82 14.68 3.42
CA GLY A 149 12.22 14.44 3.77
C GLY A 149 12.76 13.09 3.27
N VAL A 150 14.05 12.87 3.47
CA VAL A 150 14.71 11.58 3.22
C VAL A 150 14.86 10.87 4.57
N GLY A 151 14.13 9.79 4.79
CA GLY A 151 14.23 8.99 6.00
C GLY A 151 15.44 8.03 5.96
N ALA A 152 15.72 7.37 7.08
CA ALA A 152 16.75 6.35 7.15
C ALA A 152 16.47 5.20 6.15
N LEU A 153 17.50 4.78 5.44
CA LEU A 153 17.44 3.65 4.50
C LEU A 153 17.46 2.35 5.31
N GLN A 154 16.33 1.98 5.88
CA GLN A 154 16.13 0.68 6.53
C GLN A 154 15.26 -0.20 5.63
N GLY A 155 15.64 -1.47 5.48
CA GLY A 155 14.91 -2.46 4.69
C GLY A 155 15.31 -2.57 3.22
N ASP A 156 14.58 -3.39 2.47
CA ASP A 156 14.85 -3.68 1.05
C ASP A 156 14.30 -2.55 0.16
N GLY A 157 15.16 -1.60 -0.18
CA GLY A 157 14.82 -0.48 -1.07
C GLY A 157 14.43 -0.88 -2.50
N LEU A 158 14.66 -2.15 -2.90
CA LEU A 158 14.32 -2.67 -4.22
C LEU A 158 12.93 -3.34 -4.25
N GLN A 159 12.31 -3.59 -3.09
CA GLN A 159 10.97 -4.15 -3.04
C GLN A 159 9.96 -3.17 -3.64
N MET A 160 9.10 -3.66 -4.54
CA MET A 160 8.05 -2.82 -5.13
C MET A 160 6.91 -2.61 -4.13
N PRO A 161 6.43 -1.36 -3.97
CA PRO A 161 5.17 -1.08 -3.30
C PRO A 161 3.99 -1.38 -4.22
N GLY A 162 2.79 -1.42 -3.68
CA GLY A 162 1.57 -1.62 -4.48
C GLY A 162 0.32 -1.18 -3.75
N VAL A 163 -0.76 -1.00 -4.51
CA VAL A 163 -2.10 -0.70 -4.00
C VAL A 163 -3.08 -1.61 -4.73
N PHE A 164 -3.96 -2.27 -3.98
CA PHE A 164 -4.96 -3.22 -4.49
C PHE A 164 -6.32 -2.93 -3.85
N LEU A 165 -7.38 -3.17 -4.61
CA LEU A 165 -8.76 -3.08 -4.17
C LEU A 165 -9.47 -4.39 -4.41
#